data_1226c99b2d0e6c45ee997c5ae94bdc73
#
_entry.id   1226c99b2d0e6c45ee997c5ae94bdc73
#
_cell.length_a   1.000
_cell.length_b   1.000
_cell.length_c   1.000
_cell.angle_alpha   90.00
_cell.angle_beta   90.00
_cell.angle_gamma   90.00
#
_symmetry.space_group_name_H-M   'P 1'
#
loop_
_entity.id
_entity.type
_entity.pdbx_description
1 polymer ?
#
loop_
_entity_poly.entity_id
_entity_poly.type
_entity_poly.pdbx_seq_one_letter_code
_entity_poly.pdbx_strand_id
1 'polypeptide(L)'
;MDGGRSVPDGARGGVRSSEVGAQSADADGSLPAEADERFMARAVELARRGAGWTSPNPLVGAVIVRDGRIIGEGWHHRFGGPHAEREALAACSESPAGATAYVTLEPCCHTGKTPPCTEALIEAGIARVVVGVLDPNPLVAGRGNEALRRAGIEVAVGVLEPSCRAVNEPFLHAMEQRRPLVIAKYAMTLDGKVATREGLSR
;
A
#
# COMPACT_ATOMS: atom_id res chain seq x y z
N MET A 1 -48.49 -6.96 -56.11
CA MET A 1 -47.33 -7.87 -56.19
C MET A 1 -46.32 -7.37 -55.21
N ASP A 2 -46.29 -8.08 -54.16
CA ASP A 2 -45.60 -7.74 -52.92
C ASP A 2 -44.18 -8.33 -52.95
N GLY A 3 -43.21 -7.54 -52.60
CA GLY A 3 -41.79 -7.91 -52.58
C GLY A 3 -41.15 -7.61 -51.27
N GLY A 4 -41.55 -8.31 -50.20
CA GLY A 4 -40.94 -8.17 -48.86
C GLY A 4 -39.48 -8.62 -48.85
N ARG A 5 -38.57 -7.69 -48.41
CA ARG A 5 -37.20 -8.01 -48.08
C ARG A 5 -37.08 -8.22 -46.58
N SER A 6 -36.81 -9.43 -46.18
CA SER A 6 -36.42 -9.79 -44.82
C SER A 6 -34.99 -9.30 -44.50
N VAL A 7 -34.84 -8.62 -43.34
CA VAL A 7 -33.56 -8.19 -42.76
C VAL A 7 -33.06 -9.32 -41.85
N PRO A 8 -31.74 -9.72 -41.90
CA PRO A 8 -31.23 -10.73 -40.99
C PRO A 8 -30.91 -10.09 -39.61
N ASP A 9 -31.31 -10.83 -38.61
CA ASP A 9 -31.15 -10.57 -37.18
C ASP A 9 -29.65 -10.52 -36.80
N GLY A 10 -29.23 -9.40 -36.22
CA GLY A 10 -27.85 -9.15 -35.82
C GLY A 10 -27.49 -9.91 -34.54
N ALA A 11 -26.45 -10.72 -34.65
CA ALA A 11 -25.82 -11.46 -33.56
C ALA A 11 -25.47 -10.57 -32.37
N ARG A 12 -26.06 -10.89 -31.21
CA ARG A 12 -25.68 -10.31 -29.91
C ARG A 12 -24.31 -10.88 -29.52
N GLY A 13 -23.26 -10.07 -29.63
CA GLY A 13 -21.95 -10.37 -29.10
C GLY A 13 -21.99 -10.43 -27.56
N GLY A 14 -21.94 -11.63 -27.01
CA GLY A 14 -21.77 -11.86 -25.59
C GLY A 14 -20.39 -11.36 -25.16
N VAL A 15 -20.37 -10.37 -24.28
CA VAL A 15 -19.18 -9.96 -23.56
C VAL A 15 -18.75 -11.12 -22.67
N ARG A 16 -17.65 -11.77 -23.02
CA ARG A 16 -17.02 -12.77 -22.17
C ARG A 16 -16.45 -12.05 -20.96
N SER A 17 -17.02 -12.32 -19.79
CA SER A 17 -16.42 -12.01 -18.51
C SER A 17 -15.07 -12.70 -18.45
N SER A 18 -13.98 -11.91 -18.41
CA SER A 18 -12.65 -12.44 -18.15
C SER A 18 -12.62 -12.96 -16.72
N GLU A 19 -12.69 -14.28 -16.57
CA GLU A 19 -12.36 -14.96 -15.33
C GLU A 19 -10.91 -14.62 -14.99
N VAL A 20 -10.73 -13.84 -13.95
CA VAL A 20 -9.42 -13.60 -13.32
C VAL A 20 -9.04 -14.93 -12.66
N GLY A 21 -8.24 -15.73 -13.36
CA GLY A 21 -7.74 -17.00 -12.87
C GLY A 21 -7.03 -16.80 -11.53
N ALA A 22 -7.44 -17.54 -10.51
CA ALA A 22 -6.71 -17.67 -9.27
C ALA A 22 -5.32 -18.24 -9.59
N GLN A 23 -4.26 -17.44 -9.41
CA GLN A 23 -2.89 -17.90 -9.58
C GLN A 23 -2.56 -18.81 -8.41
N SER A 24 -2.18 -20.06 -8.69
CA SER A 24 -1.74 -21.03 -7.69
C SER A 24 -0.41 -20.59 -7.07
N ALA A 25 -0.26 -20.80 -5.76
CA ALA A 25 1.03 -20.65 -5.09
C ALA A 25 2.08 -21.59 -5.69
N ASP A 26 3.34 -21.16 -5.68
CA ASP A 26 4.47 -22.00 -6.04
C ASP A 26 4.60 -23.20 -5.07
N ALA A 27 5.44 -24.20 -5.43
CA ALA A 27 5.58 -25.45 -4.67
C ALA A 27 6.06 -25.24 -3.20
N ASP A 28 6.57 -24.06 -2.86
CA ASP A 28 6.99 -23.64 -1.51
C ASP A 28 5.92 -22.82 -0.78
N GLY A 29 4.74 -22.59 -1.37
CA GLY A 29 3.65 -21.79 -0.79
C GLY A 29 3.79 -20.29 -0.97
N SER A 30 4.84 -19.80 -1.65
CA SER A 30 5.01 -18.37 -1.97
C SER A 30 4.17 -18.00 -3.18
N LEU A 31 3.65 -16.76 -3.19
CA LEU A 31 3.02 -16.19 -4.36
C LEU A 31 4.11 -15.77 -5.37
N PRO A 32 3.85 -15.88 -6.69
CA PRO A 32 4.76 -15.35 -7.71
C PRO A 32 5.11 -13.88 -7.44
N ALA A 33 6.32 -13.45 -7.79
CA ALA A 33 6.78 -12.06 -7.58
C ALA A 33 5.81 -11.03 -8.14
N GLU A 34 5.17 -11.29 -9.28
CA GLU A 34 4.14 -10.45 -9.88
C GLU A 34 2.89 -10.30 -8.99
N ALA A 35 2.56 -11.34 -8.22
CA ALA A 35 1.45 -11.28 -7.28
C ALA A 35 1.79 -10.40 -6.07
N ASP A 36 3.01 -10.49 -5.55
CA ASP A 36 3.50 -9.63 -4.47
C ASP A 36 3.48 -8.16 -4.90
N GLU A 37 3.95 -7.85 -6.11
CA GLU A 37 3.90 -6.48 -6.64
C GLU A 37 2.47 -5.94 -6.76
N ARG A 38 1.54 -6.74 -7.23
CA ARG A 38 0.12 -6.35 -7.35
C ARG A 38 -0.48 -5.97 -5.99
N PHE A 39 -0.25 -6.77 -4.95
CA PHE A 39 -0.80 -6.51 -3.63
C PHE A 39 -0.07 -5.35 -2.94
N MET A 40 1.24 -5.21 -3.14
CA MET A 40 1.98 -4.06 -2.65
C MET A 40 1.55 -2.76 -3.35
N ALA A 41 1.28 -2.79 -4.67
CA ALA A 41 0.72 -1.64 -5.38
C ALA A 41 -0.62 -1.20 -4.77
N ARG A 42 -1.48 -2.15 -4.41
CA ARG A 42 -2.72 -1.83 -3.70
C ARG A 42 -2.47 -1.19 -2.33
N ALA A 43 -1.51 -1.69 -1.57
CA ALA A 43 -1.12 -1.09 -0.29
C ALA A 43 -0.60 0.36 -0.47
N VAL A 44 0.16 0.64 -1.55
CA VAL A 44 0.61 2.00 -1.92
C VAL A 44 -0.56 2.93 -2.24
N GLU A 45 -1.57 2.46 -2.96
CA GLU A 45 -2.80 3.23 -3.22
C GLU A 45 -3.53 3.60 -1.92
N LEU A 46 -3.64 2.64 -1.00
CA LEU A 46 -4.26 2.86 0.31
C LEU A 46 -3.46 3.89 1.14
N ALA A 47 -2.13 3.78 1.17
CA ALA A 47 -1.27 4.71 1.88
C ALA A 47 -1.52 6.17 1.47
N ARG A 48 -1.70 6.44 0.17
CA ARG A 48 -1.97 7.79 -0.37
C ARG A 48 -3.24 8.43 0.19
N ARG A 49 -4.22 7.64 0.66
CA ARG A 49 -5.47 8.15 1.24
C ARG A 49 -5.26 8.90 2.56
N GLY A 50 -4.15 8.62 3.26
CA GLY A 50 -3.77 9.33 4.48
C GLY A 50 -3.12 10.70 4.24
N ALA A 51 -2.87 11.10 2.98
CA ALA A 51 -2.17 12.32 2.66
C ALA A 51 -2.85 13.56 3.26
N GLY A 52 -2.05 14.41 3.92
CA GLY A 52 -2.53 15.61 4.61
C GLY A 52 -3.04 15.41 6.04
N TRP A 53 -3.22 14.16 6.51
CA TRP A 53 -3.83 13.88 7.81
C TRP A 53 -2.90 13.16 8.80
N THR A 54 -1.85 12.51 8.30
CA THR A 54 -0.99 11.65 9.14
C THR A 54 0.21 12.38 9.75
N SER A 55 0.60 13.53 9.19
CA SER A 55 1.81 14.25 9.65
C SER A 55 1.83 14.46 11.18
N PRO A 56 2.97 14.20 11.86
CA PRO A 56 4.30 13.86 11.32
C PRO A 56 4.52 12.37 11.01
N ASN A 57 3.50 11.52 11.18
CA ASN A 57 3.60 10.10 10.89
C ASN A 57 3.69 9.84 9.38
N PRO A 58 4.34 8.73 8.96
CA PRO A 58 4.38 8.32 7.57
C PRO A 58 3.00 7.90 7.03
N LEU A 59 2.87 7.92 5.72
CA LEU A 59 1.77 7.33 4.98
C LEU A 59 1.99 5.83 4.89
N VAL A 60 1.12 5.04 5.51
CA VAL A 60 1.21 3.59 5.49
C VAL A 60 -0.10 3.00 5.00
N GLY A 61 0.01 2.02 4.12
CA GLY A 61 -1.08 1.16 3.68
C GLY A 61 -0.75 -0.30 3.93
N ALA A 62 -1.76 -1.09 4.22
CA ALA A 62 -1.64 -2.51 4.47
C ALA A 62 -2.77 -3.30 3.79
N VAL A 63 -2.42 -4.49 3.28
CA VAL A 63 -3.35 -5.42 2.64
C VAL A 63 -3.10 -6.82 3.20
N ILE A 64 -4.16 -7.49 3.64
CA ILE A 64 -4.11 -8.89 4.08
C ILE A 64 -4.66 -9.77 2.98
N VAL A 65 -3.88 -10.76 2.58
CA VAL A 65 -4.18 -11.66 1.45
C VAL A 65 -4.19 -13.11 1.92
N ARG A 66 -5.24 -13.83 1.56
CA ARG A 66 -5.36 -15.26 1.78
C ARG A 66 -5.80 -15.94 0.48
N ASP A 67 -5.16 -17.03 0.09
CA ASP A 67 -5.47 -17.79 -1.12
C ASP A 67 -5.58 -16.90 -2.39
N GLY A 68 -4.65 -15.92 -2.53
CA GLY A 68 -4.61 -14.99 -3.65
C GLY A 68 -5.73 -13.93 -3.67
N ARG A 69 -6.55 -13.83 -2.60
CA ARG A 69 -7.64 -12.86 -2.45
C ARG A 69 -7.37 -11.90 -1.30
N ILE A 70 -7.69 -10.64 -1.50
CA ILE A 70 -7.66 -9.64 -0.44
C ILE A 70 -8.82 -9.92 0.52
N ILE A 71 -8.50 -10.12 1.80
CA ILE A 71 -9.47 -10.32 2.87
C ILE A 71 -9.58 -9.12 3.82
N GLY A 72 -8.57 -8.23 3.84
CA GLY A 72 -8.58 -7.02 4.65
C GLY A 72 -7.69 -5.93 4.06
N GLU A 73 -8.11 -4.68 4.20
CA GLU A 73 -7.39 -3.50 3.72
C GLU A 73 -7.41 -2.42 4.79
N GLY A 74 -6.31 -1.68 4.91
CA GLY A 74 -6.21 -0.57 5.86
C GLY A 74 -5.15 0.44 5.46
N TRP A 75 -5.28 1.64 6.00
CA TRP A 75 -4.25 2.69 5.89
C TRP A 75 -4.23 3.52 7.17
N HIS A 76 -3.14 4.22 7.42
CA HIS A 76 -3.07 5.17 8.52
C HIS A 76 -3.89 6.42 8.18
N HIS A 77 -5.04 6.58 8.83
CA HIS A 77 -6.01 7.61 8.48
C HIS A 77 -5.58 9.00 8.94
N ARG A 78 -5.02 9.11 10.15
CA ARG A 78 -4.66 10.39 10.79
C ARG A 78 -3.67 10.19 11.92
N PHE A 79 -2.90 11.22 12.23
CA PHE A 79 -2.00 11.24 13.38
C PHE A 79 -2.70 10.80 14.68
N GLY A 80 -2.08 9.87 15.39
CA GLY A 80 -2.57 9.33 16.66
C GLY A 80 -3.69 8.28 16.54
N GLY A 81 -4.19 8.01 15.31
CA GLY A 81 -5.10 6.91 15.04
C GLY A 81 -4.41 5.55 14.91
N PRO A 82 -5.17 4.47 14.67
CA PRO A 82 -4.61 3.15 14.43
C PRO A 82 -3.67 3.15 13.22
N HIS A 83 -2.69 2.25 13.25
CA HIS A 83 -1.81 2.02 12.13
C HIS A 83 -2.48 1.16 11.05
N ALA A 84 -1.96 1.21 9.84
CA ALA A 84 -2.52 0.54 8.68
C ALA A 84 -2.72 -0.97 8.87
N GLU A 85 -1.76 -1.63 9.52
CA GLU A 85 -1.80 -3.05 9.81
C GLU A 85 -2.99 -3.42 10.71
N ARG A 86 -3.25 -2.61 11.75
CA ARG A 86 -4.38 -2.82 12.65
C ARG A 86 -5.72 -2.57 11.97
N GLU A 87 -5.80 -1.54 11.13
CA GLU A 87 -6.98 -1.27 10.31
C GLU A 87 -7.24 -2.42 9.33
N ALA A 88 -6.20 -2.92 8.65
CA ALA A 88 -6.31 -4.04 7.73
C ALA A 88 -6.77 -5.33 8.44
N LEU A 89 -6.19 -5.64 9.61
CA LEU A 89 -6.60 -6.79 10.42
C LEU A 89 -8.05 -6.67 10.90
N ALA A 90 -8.47 -5.48 11.36
CA ALA A 90 -9.83 -5.22 11.80
C ALA A 90 -10.87 -5.30 10.65
N ALA A 91 -10.44 -5.02 9.43
CA ALA A 91 -11.28 -5.08 8.23
C ALA A 91 -11.35 -6.48 7.59
N CYS A 92 -10.65 -7.48 8.15
CA CYS A 92 -10.65 -8.82 7.58
C CYS A 92 -12.06 -9.43 7.56
N SER A 93 -12.48 -9.91 6.40
CA SER A 93 -13.77 -10.59 6.20
C SER A 93 -13.79 -12.04 6.71
N GLU A 94 -12.61 -12.60 6.98
CA GLU A 94 -12.39 -13.95 7.51
C GLU A 94 -11.13 -13.98 8.37
N SER A 95 -10.82 -15.12 9.02
CA SER A 95 -9.63 -15.25 9.86
C SER A 95 -8.35 -14.96 9.07
N PRO A 96 -7.47 -14.05 9.54
CA PRO A 96 -6.19 -13.75 8.91
C PRO A 96 -5.10 -14.80 9.19
N ALA A 97 -5.38 -15.83 9.99
CA ALA A 97 -4.40 -16.87 10.30
C ALA A 97 -3.91 -17.59 9.04
N GLY A 98 -2.60 -17.69 8.87
CA GLY A 98 -1.97 -18.26 7.68
C GLY A 98 -1.94 -17.32 6.46
N ALA A 99 -2.45 -16.10 6.56
CA ALA A 99 -2.45 -15.11 5.48
C ALA A 99 -1.07 -14.44 5.30
N THR A 100 -0.92 -13.73 4.18
CA THR A 100 0.19 -12.81 3.90
C THR A 100 -0.24 -11.37 4.12
N ALA A 101 0.54 -10.59 4.86
CA ALA A 101 0.36 -9.15 5.04
C ALA A 101 1.34 -8.37 4.17
N TYR A 102 0.85 -7.44 3.35
CA TYR A 102 1.64 -6.50 2.55
C TYR A 102 1.58 -5.13 3.22
N VAL A 103 2.72 -4.57 3.56
CA VAL A 103 2.80 -3.27 4.25
C VAL A 103 3.83 -2.38 3.57
N THR A 104 3.46 -1.14 3.26
CA THR A 104 4.33 -0.23 2.51
C THR A 104 5.56 0.25 3.28
N LEU A 105 5.55 0.17 4.61
CA LEU A 105 6.65 0.53 5.51
C LEU A 105 6.80 -0.55 6.58
N GLU A 106 8.02 -0.75 7.07
CA GLU A 106 8.31 -1.72 8.13
C GLU A 106 7.37 -1.57 9.34
N PRO A 107 6.71 -2.66 9.80
CA PRO A 107 5.84 -2.64 10.97
C PRO A 107 6.58 -2.23 12.24
N CYS A 108 5.98 -1.34 13.02
CA CYS A 108 6.58 -0.86 14.26
C CYS A 108 6.67 -1.98 15.31
N CYS A 109 7.79 -1.98 16.07
CA CYS A 109 8.09 -2.96 17.14
C CYS A 109 8.19 -2.31 18.52
N HIS A 110 7.85 -1.04 18.67
CA HIS A 110 7.87 -0.32 19.94
C HIS A 110 6.49 0.16 20.32
N THR A 111 6.22 0.22 21.62
CA THR A 111 4.99 0.79 22.14
C THR A 111 5.06 2.32 22.08
N GLY A 112 4.23 2.89 21.21
CA GLY A 112 4.03 4.34 21.14
C GLY A 112 2.68 4.73 21.73
N LYS A 113 1.87 5.45 20.98
CA LYS A 113 0.46 5.73 21.34
C LYS A 113 -0.44 4.50 21.19
N THR A 114 -0.01 3.55 20.36
CA THR A 114 -0.66 2.27 20.13
C THR A 114 0.33 1.13 20.41
N PRO A 115 -0.15 -0.08 20.79
CA PRO A 115 0.71 -1.25 20.89
C PRO A 115 1.39 -1.56 19.54
N PRO A 116 2.56 -2.25 19.54
CA PRO A 116 3.31 -2.57 18.34
C PRO A 116 2.46 -3.29 17.28
N CYS A 117 2.68 -2.95 16.01
CA CYS A 117 2.00 -3.63 14.90
C CYS A 117 2.55 -5.05 14.70
N THR A 118 3.83 -5.29 15.01
CA THR A 118 4.42 -6.63 15.00
C THR A 118 3.67 -7.59 15.92
N GLU A 119 3.29 -7.15 17.13
CA GLU A 119 2.50 -7.97 18.05
C GLU A 119 1.13 -8.29 17.46
N ALA A 120 0.44 -7.32 16.87
CA ALA A 120 -0.87 -7.54 16.26
C ALA A 120 -0.81 -8.55 15.10
N LEU A 121 0.23 -8.50 14.28
CA LEU A 121 0.43 -9.45 13.18
C LEU A 121 0.73 -10.87 13.69
N ILE A 122 1.54 -10.98 14.76
CA ILE A 122 1.85 -12.26 15.42
C ILE A 122 0.60 -12.86 16.04
N GLU A 123 -0.14 -12.10 16.83
CA GLU A 123 -1.38 -12.52 17.50
C GLU A 123 -2.45 -12.95 16.50
N ALA A 124 -2.51 -12.28 15.34
CA ALA A 124 -3.41 -12.62 14.25
C ALA A 124 -3.02 -13.91 13.50
N GLY A 125 -1.85 -14.48 13.78
CA GLY A 125 -1.37 -15.70 13.13
C GLY A 125 -0.97 -15.52 11.68
N ILE A 126 -0.51 -14.31 11.27
CA ILE A 126 0.01 -14.07 9.92
C ILE A 126 1.21 -14.98 9.66
N ALA A 127 1.23 -15.64 8.50
CA ALA A 127 2.31 -16.54 8.14
C ALA A 127 3.47 -15.83 7.41
N ARG A 128 3.19 -14.79 6.63
CA ARG A 128 4.16 -14.06 5.81
C ARG A 128 3.90 -12.56 5.85
N VAL A 129 4.95 -11.76 5.94
CA VAL A 129 4.88 -10.29 5.83
C VAL A 129 5.79 -9.82 4.70
N VAL A 130 5.22 -9.06 3.77
CA VAL A 130 5.93 -8.42 2.67
C VAL A 130 6.00 -6.92 2.95
N VAL A 131 7.21 -6.41 3.07
CA VAL A 131 7.51 -5.02 3.43
C VAL A 131 8.02 -4.27 2.20
N GLY A 132 7.44 -3.11 1.91
CA GLY A 132 7.88 -2.26 0.79
C GLY A 132 9.23 -1.62 1.05
N VAL A 133 9.38 -0.90 2.17
CA VAL A 133 10.60 -0.20 2.54
C VAL A 133 10.88 -0.32 4.05
N LEU A 134 12.16 -0.39 4.42
CA LEU A 134 12.58 -0.36 5.83
C LEU A 134 12.32 1.02 6.43
N ASP A 135 11.92 1.07 7.70
CA ASP A 135 11.79 2.32 8.42
C ASP A 135 13.20 2.84 8.80
N PRO A 136 13.63 4.02 8.33
CA PRO A 136 14.93 4.59 8.68
C PRO A 136 14.99 5.10 10.12
N ASN A 137 13.88 5.12 10.86
CA ASN A 137 13.85 5.52 12.26
C ASN A 137 14.71 4.56 13.10
N PRO A 138 15.75 5.05 13.82
CA PRO A 138 16.62 4.20 14.65
C PRO A 138 15.89 3.36 15.70
N LEU A 139 14.67 3.74 16.07
CA LEU A 139 13.83 2.96 17.00
C LEU A 139 13.17 1.73 16.33
N VAL A 140 13.11 1.70 15.00
CA VAL A 140 12.53 0.60 14.21
C VAL A 140 13.63 -0.11 13.42
N ALA A 141 14.17 0.50 12.40
CA ALA A 141 15.38 0.15 11.63
C ALA A 141 15.72 -1.37 11.56
N GLY A 142 14.83 -2.17 10.98
CA GLY A 142 14.98 -3.62 10.84
C GLY A 142 14.52 -4.45 12.03
N ARG A 143 14.28 -3.83 13.20
CA ARG A 143 13.86 -4.55 14.43
C ARG A 143 12.45 -5.12 14.33
N GLY A 144 11.57 -4.45 13.58
CA GLY A 144 10.22 -4.94 13.33
C GLY A 144 10.26 -6.25 12.56
N ASN A 145 11.02 -6.27 11.47
CA ASN A 145 11.23 -7.45 10.64
C ASN A 145 11.92 -8.58 11.42
N GLU A 146 12.89 -8.24 12.28
CA GLU A 146 13.55 -9.22 13.13
C GLU A 146 12.60 -9.83 14.17
N ALA A 147 11.74 -9.03 14.79
CA ALA A 147 10.73 -9.52 15.73
C ALA A 147 9.75 -10.49 15.05
N LEU A 148 9.30 -10.20 13.83
CA LEU A 148 8.43 -11.07 13.05
C LEU A 148 9.13 -12.40 12.72
N ARG A 149 10.40 -12.37 12.25
CA ARG A 149 11.18 -13.59 11.96
C ARG A 149 11.41 -14.44 13.20
N ARG A 150 11.69 -13.84 14.35
CA ARG A 150 11.82 -14.59 15.63
C ARG A 150 10.53 -15.29 16.05
N ALA A 151 9.38 -14.73 15.66
CA ALA A 151 8.08 -15.37 15.89
C ALA A 151 7.72 -16.44 14.86
N GLY A 152 8.63 -16.76 13.92
CA GLY A 152 8.42 -17.77 12.88
C GLY A 152 7.70 -17.26 11.63
N ILE A 153 7.50 -15.94 11.49
CA ILE A 153 6.86 -15.34 10.32
C ILE A 153 7.90 -15.13 9.22
N GLU A 154 7.60 -15.56 8.00
CA GLU A 154 8.41 -15.27 6.83
C GLU A 154 8.37 -13.76 6.52
N VAL A 155 9.52 -13.13 6.25
CA VAL A 155 9.59 -11.70 5.93
C VAL A 155 10.39 -11.46 4.67
N ALA A 156 9.70 -10.96 3.63
CA ALA A 156 10.29 -10.41 2.41
C ALA A 156 10.34 -8.87 2.48
N VAL A 157 11.37 -8.25 1.89
CA VAL A 157 11.57 -6.78 1.92
C VAL A 157 11.94 -6.29 0.55
N GLY A 158 11.50 -5.08 0.19
CA GLY A 158 11.90 -4.38 -1.04
C GLY A 158 10.92 -4.51 -2.20
N VAL A 159 9.77 -5.12 -1.99
CA VAL A 159 8.74 -5.24 -3.04
C VAL A 159 8.15 -3.85 -3.33
N LEU A 160 8.27 -3.40 -4.60
CA LEU A 160 7.93 -2.04 -5.05
C LEU A 160 8.54 -0.93 -4.18
N GLU A 161 9.77 -1.12 -3.68
CA GLU A 161 10.46 -0.16 -2.83
C GLU A 161 10.44 1.28 -3.40
N PRO A 162 10.72 1.53 -4.68
CA PRO A 162 10.68 2.89 -5.24
C PRO A 162 9.31 3.56 -5.07
N SER A 163 8.21 2.82 -5.26
CA SER A 163 6.85 3.33 -5.11
C SER A 163 6.49 3.61 -3.64
N CYS A 164 6.92 2.75 -2.73
CA CYS A 164 6.73 2.92 -1.29
C CYS A 164 7.56 4.11 -0.76
N ARG A 165 8.79 4.30 -1.25
CA ARG A 165 9.63 5.47 -0.93
C ARG A 165 9.00 6.77 -1.44
N ALA A 166 8.51 6.79 -2.68
CA ALA A 166 7.89 7.98 -3.27
C ALA A 166 6.67 8.49 -2.49
N VAL A 167 5.85 7.59 -1.94
CA VAL A 167 4.72 7.97 -1.08
C VAL A 167 5.18 8.63 0.21
N ASN A 168 6.33 8.22 0.74
CA ASN A 168 6.87 8.67 2.03
C ASN A 168 8.10 9.57 1.89
N GLU A 169 8.37 10.14 0.71
CA GLU A 169 9.57 10.94 0.46
C GLU A 169 9.85 12.01 1.54
N PRO A 170 8.86 12.83 1.98
CA PRO A 170 9.12 13.83 3.02
C PRO A 170 9.51 13.21 4.36
N PHE A 171 8.88 12.11 4.76
CA PHE A 171 9.16 11.39 5.99
C PHE A 171 10.55 10.75 5.95
N LEU A 172 10.84 9.99 4.89
CA LEU A 172 12.12 9.30 4.71
C LEU A 172 13.27 10.30 4.63
N HIS A 173 13.10 11.39 3.84
CA HIS A 173 14.10 12.46 3.76
C HIS A 173 14.40 13.08 5.13
N ALA A 174 13.35 13.41 5.91
CA ALA A 174 13.53 14.00 7.24
C ALA A 174 14.28 13.06 8.20
N MET A 175 13.98 11.75 8.16
CA MET A 175 14.62 10.75 9.01
C MET A 175 16.06 10.46 8.57
N GLU A 176 16.32 10.30 7.28
CA GLU A 176 17.63 9.95 6.72
C GLU A 176 18.58 11.16 6.75
N GLN A 177 18.10 12.35 6.39
CA GLN A 177 18.92 13.55 6.24
C GLN A 177 18.92 14.46 7.46
N ARG A 178 18.03 14.22 8.43
CA ARG A 178 17.82 15.06 9.64
C ARG A 178 17.55 16.53 9.31
N ARG A 179 16.91 16.78 8.19
CA ARG A 179 16.50 18.11 7.72
C ARG A 179 15.18 18.00 6.96
N PRO A 180 14.34 19.05 6.93
CA PRO A 180 13.09 19.02 6.18
C PRO A 180 13.35 18.95 4.69
N LEU A 181 12.44 18.27 3.96
CA LEU A 181 12.34 18.37 2.51
C LEU A 181 11.72 19.73 2.17
N VAL A 182 12.42 20.52 1.37
CA VAL A 182 11.92 21.81 0.90
C VAL A 182 11.39 21.66 -0.53
N ILE A 183 10.12 21.94 -0.72
CA ILE A 183 9.45 21.90 -2.03
C ILE A 183 9.05 23.32 -2.41
N ALA A 184 9.68 23.87 -3.45
CA ALA A 184 9.29 25.16 -4.02
C ALA A 184 8.27 24.90 -5.16
N LYS A 185 7.03 25.38 -4.98
CA LYS A 185 6.02 25.37 -6.04
C LYS A 185 5.80 26.81 -6.53
N TYR A 186 5.97 27.02 -7.81
CA TYR A 186 5.70 28.30 -8.45
C TYR A 186 4.89 28.11 -9.74
N ALA A 187 4.04 29.07 -10.04
CA ALA A 187 3.38 29.19 -11.33
C ALA A 187 3.99 30.38 -12.07
N MET A 188 4.47 30.16 -13.29
CA MET A 188 5.06 31.22 -14.12
C MET A 188 4.71 31.02 -15.58
N THR A 189 4.78 32.09 -16.35
CA THR A 189 4.72 32.07 -17.81
C THR A 189 6.00 31.48 -18.40
N LEU A 190 6.02 31.15 -19.71
CA LEU A 190 7.21 30.64 -20.40
C LEU A 190 8.41 31.60 -20.31
N ASP A 191 8.16 32.92 -20.21
CA ASP A 191 9.19 33.95 -20.03
C ASP A 191 9.53 34.25 -18.56
N GLY A 192 9.11 33.33 -17.64
CA GLY A 192 9.51 33.34 -16.24
C GLY A 192 8.79 34.37 -15.35
N LYS A 193 7.69 34.97 -15.79
CA LYS A 193 6.95 35.94 -14.97
C LYS A 193 5.91 35.26 -14.10
N VAL A 194 5.81 35.66 -12.84
CA VAL A 194 4.90 35.09 -11.83
C VAL A 194 3.62 35.90 -11.65
N ALA A 195 3.56 37.14 -12.17
CA ALA A 195 2.41 38.01 -12.12
C ALA A 195 2.43 39.03 -13.28
N THR A 196 1.30 39.71 -13.54
CA THR A 196 1.21 40.88 -14.41
C THR A 196 1.94 42.07 -13.77
N ARG A 197 2.12 43.17 -14.54
CA ARG A 197 2.62 44.47 -14.01
C ARG A 197 1.79 45.01 -12.84
N GLU A 198 0.50 44.69 -12.80
CA GLU A 198 -0.43 45.08 -11.73
C GLU A 198 -0.44 44.13 -10.53
N GLY A 199 0.47 43.13 -10.52
CA GLY A 199 0.59 42.16 -9.43
C GLY A 199 -0.51 41.08 -9.40
N LEU A 200 -1.32 40.99 -10.45
CA LEU A 200 -2.37 39.98 -10.55
C LEU A 200 -1.80 38.65 -11.08
N SER A 201 -1.96 37.59 -10.33
CA SER A 201 -1.74 36.21 -10.78
C SER A 201 -3.10 35.50 -10.85
N ARG A 202 -3.58 35.26 -12.05
CA ARG A 202 -4.82 34.52 -12.31
C ARG A 202 -4.51 33.28 -13.13
#